data_9aaacc16315ac998700d326111c19b52
#
_entry.id   9aaacc16315ac998700d326111c19b52
#
_cell.length_a   1.000
_cell.length_b   1.000
_cell.length_c   1.000
_cell.angle_alpha   90.00
_cell.angle_beta   90.00
_cell.angle_gamma   90.00
#
_symmetry.space_group_name_H-M   'P 1'
#
loop_
_entity.id
_entity.type
_entity.pdbx_description
1 polymer ?
#
loop_
_entity_poly.entity_id
_entity_poly.type
_entity_poly.pdbx_seq_one_letter_code
_entity_poly.pdbx_strand_id
1 'polypeptide(L)'
;MLKPKQKKCIELLVEGQMTQREIAQEINITEKTISVWKSEPEFSSELENATRLSIRSLATRAKNTMANLLNSDSDNVRFQAAKDILDRAGFKPQEKIEVSKSIDDSIREMEDYLCEKKSENI
;
A
#
# COMPACT_ATOMS: atom_id res chain seq x y z
N MET A 1 -2.13 26.41 6.05
CA MET A 1 -3.01 26.13 4.91
C MET A 1 -2.24 26.25 3.60
N LEU A 2 -2.36 25.28 2.72
CA LEU A 2 -1.64 25.29 1.45
C LEU A 2 -2.17 26.35 0.49
N LYS A 3 -1.25 27.00 -0.22
CA LYS A 3 -1.59 27.98 -1.25
C LYS A 3 -2.12 27.29 -2.51
N PRO A 4 -2.91 27.97 -3.35
CA PRO A 4 -3.44 27.37 -4.59
C PRO A 4 -2.38 26.76 -5.50
N LYS A 5 -1.22 27.40 -5.65
CA LYS A 5 -0.11 26.86 -6.45
C LYS A 5 0.46 25.57 -5.86
N GLN A 6 0.50 25.47 -4.52
CA GLN A 6 0.96 24.26 -3.84
C GLN A 6 -0.01 23.10 -4.08
N LYS A 7 -1.31 23.35 -4.02
CA LYS A 7 -2.33 22.35 -4.31
C LYS A 7 -2.25 21.87 -5.76
N LYS A 8 -2.06 22.78 -6.70
CA LYS A 8 -1.91 22.44 -8.12
C LYS A 8 -0.64 21.63 -8.36
N CYS A 9 0.45 21.98 -7.67
CA CYS A 9 1.70 21.23 -7.72
C CYS A 9 1.50 19.79 -7.26
N ILE A 10 0.78 19.59 -6.16
CA ILE A 10 0.48 18.24 -5.64
C ILE A 10 -0.32 17.43 -6.66
N GLU A 11 -1.34 18.01 -7.28
CA GLU A 11 -2.12 17.35 -8.33
C GLU A 11 -1.22 16.85 -9.46
N LEU A 12 -0.34 17.71 -9.97
CA LEU A 12 0.55 17.38 -11.09
C LEU A 12 1.59 16.34 -10.70
N LEU A 13 2.10 16.39 -9.47
CA LEU A 13 3.04 15.39 -8.96
C LEU A 13 2.39 14.02 -8.84
N VAL A 14 1.15 13.97 -8.36
CA VAL A 14 0.41 12.71 -8.18
C VAL A 14 0.04 12.09 -9.53
N GLU A 15 -0.32 12.88 -10.53
CA GLU A 15 -0.59 12.39 -11.88
C GLU A 15 0.62 11.69 -12.49
N GLY A 16 1.84 12.16 -12.18
CA GLY A 16 3.08 11.53 -12.58
C GLY A 16 3.42 11.59 -14.06
N GLN A 17 2.73 12.42 -14.83
CA GLN A 17 2.93 12.56 -16.27
C GLN A 17 3.95 13.63 -16.65
N MET A 18 4.28 14.51 -15.72
CA MET A 18 5.17 15.64 -15.95
C MET A 18 6.40 15.54 -15.05
N THR A 19 7.54 15.97 -15.58
CA THR A 19 8.76 16.09 -14.77
C THR A 19 8.60 17.29 -13.81
N GLN A 20 9.40 17.33 -12.76
CA GLN A 20 9.40 18.44 -11.81
C GLN A 20 9.66 19.79 -12.52
N ARG A 21 10.52 19.79 -13.52
CA ARG A 21 10.81 20.96 -14.34
C ARG A 21 9.58 21.42 -15.13
N GLU A 22 8.87 20.49 -15.74
CA GLU A 22 7.66 20.79 -16.50
C GLU A 22 6.56 21.33 -15.59
N ILE A 23 6.39 20.76 -14.39
CA ILE A 23 5.44 21.23 -13.39
C ILE A 23 5.76 22.67 -13.00
N ALA A 24 7.05 22.96 -12.74
CA ALA A 24 7.50 24.30 -12.38
C ALA A 24 7.15 25.32 -13.45
N GLN A 25 7.33 24.97 -14.72
CA GLN A 25 6.97 25.81 -15.85
C GLN A 25 5.45 26.03 -15.94
N GLU A 26 4.68 24.96 -15.75
CA GLU A 26 3.21 25.00 -15.84
C GLU A 26 2.57 25.94 -14.82
N ILE A 27 3.05 25.90 -13.58
CA ILE A 27 2.50 26.73 -12.50
C ILE A 27 3.32 27.99 -12.23
N ASN A 28 4.29 28.24 -13.09
CA ASN A 28 5.10 29.49 -13.09
C ASN A 28 5.89 29.70 -11.81
N ILE A 29 6.64 28.66 -11.41
CA ILE A 29 7.57 28.70 -10.28
C ILE A 29 8.89 28.07 -10.70
N THR A 30 9.87 28.03 -9.79
CA THR A 30 11.16 27.36 -10.05
C THR A 30 11.14 25.93 -9.51
N GLU A 31 12.01 25.07 -10.08
CA GLU A 31 12.20 23.71 -9.54
C GLU A 31 12.64 23.73 -8.08
N LYS A 32 13.48 24.71 -7.73
CA LYS A 32 13.95 24.89 -6.36
C LYS A 32 12.79 25.12 -5.39
N THR A 33 11.78 25.88 -5.81
CA THR A 33 10.58 26.11 -5.02
C THR A 33 9.84 24.80 -4.74
N ILE A 34 9.73 23.92 -5.73
CA ILE A 34 9.12 22.59 -5.55
C ILE A 34 9.91 21.77 -4.54
N SER A 35 11.25 21.77 -4.66
CA SER A 35 12.12 21.03 -3.74
C SER A 35 11.98 21.53 -2.31
N VAL A 36 11.88 22.85 -2.11
CA VAL A 36 11.65 23.45 -0.78
C VAL A 36 10.29 23.02 -0.24
N TRP A 37 9.24 23.09 -1.06
CA TRP A 37 7.90 22.66 -0.65
C TRP A 37 7.87 21.20 -0.21
N LYS A 38 8.56 20.32 -0.94
CA LYS A 38 8.63 18.89 -0.59
C LYS A 38 9.24 18.65 0.79
N SER A 39 10.09 19.57 1.27
CA SER A 39 10.70 19.47 2.59
C SER A 39 9.82 20.05 3.70
N GLU A 40 8.77 20.79 3.35
CA GLU A 40 7.83 21.34 4.32
C GLU A 40 6.86 20.27 4.81
N PRO A 41 6.66 20.12 6.14
CA PRO A 41 5.81 19.04 6.69
C PRO A 41 4.37 19.05 6.15
N GLU A 42 3.76 20.21 6.06
CA GLU A 42 2.37 20.32 5.58
C GLU A 42 2.24 19.88 4.12
N PHE A 43 3.13 20.35 3.25
CA PHE A 43 3.13 19.97 1.84
C PHE A 43 3.42 18.47 1.67
N SER A 44 4.43 17.97 2.38
CA SER A 44 4.81 16.55 2.33
C SER A 44 3.67 15.65 2.78
N SER A 45 2.97 16.02 3.85
CA SER A 45 1.83 15.27 4.38
C SER A 45 0.67 15.22 3.37
N GLU A 46 0.34 16.35 2.76
CA GLU A 46 -0.72 16.43 1.76
C GLU A 46 -0.36 15.66 0.49
N LEU A 47 0.89 15.73 0.06
CA LEU A 47 1.38 14.97 -1.10
C LEU A 47 1.27 13.47 -0.84
N GLU A 48 1.67 13.01 0.33
CA GLU A 48 1.58 11.60 0.73
C GLU A 48 0.12 11.14 0.74
N ASN A 49 -0.76 11.94 1.33
CA ASN A 49 -2.19 11.63 1.38
C ASN A 49 -2.81 11.55 -0.01
N ALA A 50 -2.51 12.50 -0.88
CA ALA A 50 -3.00 12.52 -2.27
C ALA A 50 -2.47 11.31 -3.05
N THR A 51 -1.22 10.91 -2.83
CA THR A 51 -0.62 9.73 -3.44
C THR A 51 -1.37 8.45 -3.02
N ARG A 52 -1.67 8.31 -1.72
CA ARG A 52 -2.44 7.17 -1.21
C ARG A 52 -3.82 7.07 -1.84
N LEU A 53 -4.52 8.20 -1.96
CA LEU A 53 -5.85 8.24 -2.59
C LEU A 53 -5.77 7.85 -4.07
N SER A 54 -4.73 8.30 -4.77
CA SER A 54 -4.49 7.93 -6.16
C SER A 54 -4.28 6.43 -6.33
N ILE A 55 -3.48 5.82 -5.45
CA ILE A 55 -3.22 4.37 -5.46
C ILE A 55 -4.52 3.61 -5.20
N ARG A 56 -5.34 4.03 -4.25
CA ARG A 56 -6.63 3.41 -3.98
C ARG A 56 -7.56 3.45 -5.20
N SER A 57 -7.57 4.57 -5.90
CA SER A 57 -8.33 4.73 -7.15
C SER A 57 -7.87 3.72 -8.21
N LEU A 58 -6.56 3.52 -8.34
CA LEU A 58 -5.99 2.57 -9.28
C LEU A 58 -6.23 1.12 -8.87
N ALA A 59 -6.40 0.84 -7.57
CA ALA A 59 -6.64 -0.52 -7.07
C ALA A 59 -7.90 -1.13 -7.67
N THR A 60 -8.98 -0.36 -7.84
CA THR A 60 -10.21 -0.83 -8.47
C THR A 60 -9.98 -1.22 -9.92
N ARG A 61 -9.23 -0.40 -10.67
CA ARG A 61 -8.89 -0.69 -12.07
C ARG A 61 -8.00 -1.91 -12.19
N ALA A 62 -7.02 -2.04 -11.30
CA ALA A 62 -6.13 -3.21 -11.25
C ALA A 62 -6.93 -4.49 -10.95
N LYS A 63 -7.85 -4.43 -9.99
CA LYS A 63 -8.75 -5.53 -9.67
C LYS A 63 -9.57 -5.96 -10.89
N ASN A 64 -10.13 -5.00 -11.62
CA ASN A 64 -10.92 -5.28 -12.81
C ASN A 64 -10.07 -5.91 -13.91
N THR A 65 -8.83 -5.46 -14.10
CA THR A 65 -7.89 -6.04 -15.04
C THR A 65 -7.57 -7.48 -14.68
N MET A 66 -7.31 -7.75 -13.40
CA MET A 66 -7.06 -9.12 -12.93
C MET A 66 -8.27 -10.02 -13.15
N ALA A 67 -9.48 -9.51 -12.90
CA ALA A 67 -10.73 -10.25 -13.16
C ALA A 67 -10.88 -10.59 -14.65
N ASN A 68 -10.54 -9.66 -15.53
CA ASN A 68 -10.58 -9.88 -16.98
C ASN A 68 -9.56 -10.92 -17.42
N LEU A 69 -8.38 -10.95 -16.79
CA LEU A 69 -7.33 -11.93 -17.09
C LEU A 69 -7.74 -13.37 -16.75
N LEU A 70 -8.75 -13.55 -15.87
CA LEU A 70 -9.32 -14.87 -15.61
C LEU A 70 -9.97 -15.49 -16.86
N ASN A 71 -10.31 -14.67 -17.85
CA ASN A 71 -10.89 -15.10 -19.11
C ASN A 71 -9.89 -15.08 -20.25
N SER A 72 -8.59 -14.96 -19.96
CA SER A 72 -7.54 -14.97 -20.99
C SER A 72 -7.50 -16.31 -21.73
N ASP A 73 -7.09 -16.28 -22.98
CA ASP A 73 -6.89 -17.49 -23.79
C ASP A 73 -5.67 -18.30 -23.34
N SER A 74 -4.75 -17.67 -22.62
CA SER A 74 -3.55 -18.32 -22.08
C SER A 74 -3.85 -19.01 -20.75
N ASP A 75 -3.62 -20.32 -20.67
CA ASP A 75 -3.78 -21.09 -19.43
C ASP A 75 -2.87 -20.57 -18.33
N ASN A 76 -1.63 -20.20 -18.68
CA ASN A 76 -0.66 -19.66 -17.73
C ASN A 76 -1.12 -18.33 -17.14
N VAL A 77 -1.65 -17.42 -17.98
CA VAL A 77 -2.16 -16.12 -17.52
C VAL A 77 -3.37 -16.32 -16.61
N ARG A 78 -4.30 -17.20 -16.97
CA ARG A 78 -5.47 -17.51 -16.13
C ARG A 78 -5.04 -18.07 -14.78
N PHE A 79 -4.09 -19.00 -14.78
CA PHE A 79 -3.56 -19.59 -13.54
C PHE A 79 -2.93 -18.55 -12.64
N GLN A 80 -2.06 -17.69 -13.22
CA GLN A 80 -1.38 -16.65 -12.43
C GLN A 80 -2.36 -15.61 -11.88
N ALA A 81 -3.35 -15.20 -12.67
CA ALA A 81 -4.37 -14.26 -12.22
C ALA A 81 -5.21 -14.85 -11.08
N ALA A 82 -5.66 -16.10 -11.23
CA ALA A 82 -6.42 -16.79 -10.20
C ALA A 82 -5.62 -16.95 -8.91
N LYS A 83 -4.35 -17.36 -9.04
CA LYS A 83 -3.44 -17.53 -7.90
C LYS A 83 -3.23 -16.20 -7.17
N ASP A 84 -2.96 -15.13 -7.89
CA ASP A 84 -2.72 -13.82 -7.30
C ASP A 84 -3.95 -13.31 -6.54
N ILE A 85 -5.15 -13.47 -7.13
CA ILE A 85 -6.40 -13.07 -6.48
C ILE A 85 -6.63 -13.86 -5.21
N LEU A 86 -6.42 -15.18 -5.24
CA LEU A 86 -6.60 -16.04 -4.07
C LEU A 86 -5.59 -15.70 -2.98
N ASP A 87 -4.34 -15.43 -3.34
CA ASP A 87 -3.30 -15.03 -2.39
C ASP A 87 -3.68 -13.73 -1.67
N ARG A 88 -4.17 -12.74 -2.41
CA ARG A 88 -4.59 -11.44 -1.85
C ARG A 88 -5.83 -11.56 -0.98
N ALA A 89 -6.70 -12.51 -1.28
CA ALA A 89 -7.90 -12.78 -0.49
C ALA A 89 -7.62 -13.61 0.77
N GLY A 90 -6.36 -14.02 0.99
CA GLY A 90 -5.98 -14.80 2.16
C GLY A 90 -6.19 -16.30 2.06
N PHE A 91 -6.36 -16.83 0.83
CA PHE A 91 -6.53 -18.25 0.60
C PHE A 91 -5.22 -18.98 0.23
N LYS A 92 -4.08 -18.47 0.75
CA LYS A 92 -2.78 -19.07 0.52
C LYS A 92 -2.50 -20.11 1.61
N PRO A 93 -2.50 -21.43 1.29
CA PRO A 93 -2.40 -22.48 2.30
C PRO A 93 -1.17 -22.39 3.19
N GLN A 94 -0.01 -22.05 2.63
CA GLN A 94 1.26 -21.94 3.38
C GLN A 94 1.24 -20.84 4.44
N GLU A 95 0.69 -19.67 4.10
CA GLU A 95 0.58 -18.55 5.04
C GLU A 95 -0.37 -18.87 6.19
N LYS A 96 -1.49 -19.55 5.89
CA LYS A 96 -2.43 -19.98 6.93
C LYS A 96 -1.78 -20.97 7.91
N ILE A 97 -0.97 -21.90 7.41
CA ILE A 97 -0.25 -22.88 8.24
C ILE A 97 0.75 -22.17 9.15
N GLU A 98 1.50 -21.21 8.64
CA GLU A 98 2.47 -20.44 9.42
C GLU A 98 1.79 -19.61 10.52
N VAL A 99 0.69 -18.94 10.19
CA VAL A 99 -0.09 -18.18 11.16
C VAL A 99 -0.66 -19.08 12.25
N SER A 100 -1.19 -20.25 11.88
CA SER A 100 -1.71 -21.23 12.83
C SER A 100 -0.61 -21.73 13.78
N LYS A 101 0.58 -22.04 13.27
CA LYS A 101 1.73 -22.44 14.10
C LYS A 101 2.14 -21.34 15.07
N SER A 102 2.18 -20.10 14.60
CA SER A 102 2.53 -18.95 15.44
C SER A 102 1.54 -18.77 16.60
N ILE A 103 0.25 -18.94 16.33
CA ILE A 103 -0.81 -18.86 17.34
C ILE A 103 -0.70 -20.00 18.34
N ASP A 104 -0.49 -21.23 17.85
CA ASP A 104 -0.33 -22.43 18.69
C ASP A 104 0.89 -22.30 19.58
N ASP A 105 2.02 -21.82 19.07
CA ASP A 105 3.22 -21.59 19.83
C ASP A 105 3.00 -20.54 20.93
N SER A 106 2.29 -19.46 20.62
CA SER A 106 1.94 -18.42 21.59
C SER A 106 1.06 -18.97 22.70
N ILE A 107 0.09 -19.81 22.36
CA ILE A 107 -0.81 -20.46 23.33
C ILE A 107 -0.02 -21.39 24.24
N ARG A 108 0.91 -22.19 23.69
CA ARG A 108 1.77 -23.08 24.48
C ARG A 108 2.64 -22.30 25.48
N GLU A 109 3.24 -21.20 25.04
CA GLU A 109 4.03 -20.35 25.92
C GLU A 109 3.20 -19.79 27.07
N MET A 110 1.97 -19.38 26.79
CA MET A 110 1.04 -18.90 27.82
C MET A 110 0.64 -20.00 28.79
N GLU A 111 0.39 -21.21 28.30
CA GLU A 111 0.04 -22.36 29.13
C GLU A 111 1.20 -22.76 30.05
N ASP A 112 2.42 -22.78 29.54
CA ASP A 112 3.63 -23.08 30.30
C ASP A 112 3.85 -22.06 31.40
N TYR A 113 3.66 -20.76 31.07
CA TYR A 113 3.75 -19.66 32.03
C TYR A 113 2.73 -19.80 33.19
N LEU A 114 1.50 -20.15 32.84
CA LEU A 114 0.45 -20.37 33.84
C LEU A 114 0.71 -21.58 34.71
N CYS A 115 1.27 -22.66 34.16
CA CYS A 115 1.67 -23.84 34.91
C CYS A 115 2.77 -23.54 35.92
N GLU A 116 3.79 -22.76 35.52
CA GLU A 116 4.88 -22.34 36.42
C GLU A 116 4.36 -21.48 37.55
N LYS A 117 3.43 -20.55 37.31
CA LYS A 117 2.84 -19.70 38.35
C LYS A 117 2.00 -20.51 39.33
N LYS A 118 1.29 -21.53 38.88
CA LYS A 118 0.52 -22.41 39.77
C LYS A 118 1.45 -23.21 40.69
N SER A 119 2.61 -23.63 40.18
CA SER A 119 3.63 -24.32 40.99
C SER A 119 4.21 -23.44 42.09
N GLU A 120 4.43 -22.16 41.82
CA GLU A 120 4.98 -21.19 42.77
C GLU A 120 4.02 -20.83 43.90
N ASN A 121 2.71 -20.97 43.70
CA ASN A 121 1.69 -20.61 44.67
C ASN A 121 1.27 -21.75 45.59
N ILE A 122 1.93 -22.88 45.49
CA ILE A 122 1.76 -24.03 46.38
C ILE A 122 2.88 -23.99 47.42
#